data_9e78ca3fd336146783d557af0888c48e
#
_entry.id   9e78ca3fd336146783d557af0888c48e
#
_cell.length_a   1.000
_cell.length_b   1.000
_cell.length_c   1.000
_cell.angle_alpha   90.00
_cell.angle_beta   90.00
_cell.angle_gamma   90.00
#
_symmetry.space_group_name_H-M   'P 1'
#
loop_
_entity.id
_entity.type
_entity.pdbx_description
1 polymer ?
#
loop_
_entity_poly.entity_id
_entity_poly.type
_entity_poly.pdbx_seq_one_letter_code
_entity_poly.pdbx_strand_id
1 'polypeptide(L)'
;MDELGMFNEDIDKFLDMNDDFDLTPKDYYDEFSKMCFKYSDSSIVPYSLVHELIIEEFPCEEYYMQMLMDAYSFYSIGDDFLEILKQLINDGYCKEYQKKAYEIIKEHVKDNHIVVYRGEFEVADKGNLDYTQSVSYTLDYEQAKFFATRFKMLPLTKSVVYTVKVPIEDVLAYIDREDEVVCLPICMGGNMEVIKEESLL
;
A
#
# COMPACT_ATOMS: atom_id res chain seq x y z
N MET A 1 21.90 3.40 23.75
CA MET A 1 20.46 3.55 23.47
C MET A 1 20.10 2.37 22.58
N ASP A 2 19.06 1.66 22.88
CA ASP A 2 18.61 0.57 22.01
C ASP A 2 17.88 1.15 20.78
N GLU A 3 17.65 0.33 19.78
CA GLU A 3 17.03 0.74 18.50
C GLU A 3 15.63 1.32 18.71
N LEU A 4 14.87 0.78 19.65
CA LEU A 4 13.56 1.28 20.05
C LEU A 4 13.62 2.69 20.65
N GLY A 5 14.63 2.97 21.49
CA GLY A 5 14.83 4.30 22.07
C GLY A 5 15.17 5.34 21.01
N MET A 6 15.98 4.98 20.00
CA MET A 6 16.28 5.89 18.87
C MET A 6 15.06 6.15 18.00
N PHE A 7 14.24 5.14 17.77
CA PHE A 7 13.02 5.27 16.99
C PHE A 7 12.01 6.20 17.68
N ASN A 8 11.81 6.07 18.99
CA ASN A 8 10.91 6.93 19.75
C ASN A 8 11.37 8.40 19.72
N GLU A 9 12.69 8.66 19.85
CA GLU A 9 13.22 10.03 19.73
C GLU A 9 13.00 10.65 18.35
N ASP A 10 13.08 9.84 17.28
CA ASP A 10 12.83 10.33 15.93
C ASP A 10 11.33 10.57 15.68
N ILE A 11 10.46 9.72 16.24
CA ILE A 11 9.00 9.95 16.22
C ILE A 11 8.68 11.25 16.96
N ASP A 12 9.16 11.42 18.18
CA ASP A 12 8.90 12.64 18.96
C ASP A 12 9.32 13.90 18.17
N LYS A 13 10.51 13.89 17.55
CA LYS A 13 10.97 14.98 16.69
C LYS A 13 10.08 15.20 15.49
N PHE A 14 9.58 14.14 14.88
CA PHE A 14 8.69 14.24 13.74
C PHE A 14 7.32 14.81 14.14
N LEU A 15 6.78 14.39 15.29
CA LEU A 15 5.53 14.92 15.82
C LEU A 15 5.66 16.39 16.23
N ASP A 16 6.81 16.79 16.78
CA ASP A 16 7.11 18.20 17.11
C ASP A 16 7.13 19.12 15.86
N MET A 17 7.30 18.56 14.64
CA MET A 17 7.22 19.35 13.40
C MET A 17 5.84 19.96 13.17
N ASN A 18 4.77 19.42 13.78
CA ASN A 18 3.42 19.95 13.63
C ASN A 18 3.27 21.40 14.17
N ASP A 19 4.18 21.81 15.04
CA ASP A 19 4.23 23.17 15.57
C ASP A 19 4.92 24.19 14.60
N ASP A 20 5.51 23.70 13.50
CA ASP A 20 6.17 24.53 12.50
C ASP A 20 5.23 24.90 11.35
N PHE A 21 4.67 26.10 11.41
CA PHE A 21 3.69 26.61 10.44
C PHE A 21 4.26 26.90 9.03
N ASP A 22 5.58 26.79 8.85
CA ASP A 22 6.24 27.05 7.56
C ASP A 22 6.40 25.77 6.72
N LEU A 23 6.07 24.58 7.27
CA LEU A 23 6.20 23.31 6.58
C LEU A 23 5.03 23.07 5.62
N THR A 24 5.35 22.49 4.46
CA THR A 24 4.36 22.05 3.48
C THR A 24 3.98 20.59 3.72
N PRO A 25 2.81 20.13 3.22
CA PRO A 25 2.44 18.71 3.27
C PRO A 25 3.52 17.77 2.74
N LYS A 26 4.29 18.24 1.73
CA LYS A 26 5.39 17.47 1.17
C LYS A 26 6.57 17.32 2.14
N ASP A 27 6.85 18.30 2.96
CA ASP A 27 7.95 18.25 3.92
C ASP A 27 7.69 17.14 4.96
N TYR A 28 6.44 16.99 5.43
CA TYR A 28 6.03 15.89 6.29
C TYR A 28 6.20 14.53 5.60
N TYR A 29 5.78 14.42 4.34
CA TYR A 29 5.95 13.19 3.57
C TYR A 29 7.44 12.83 3.36
N ASP A 30 8.28 13.81 3.05
CA ASP A 30 9.71 13.60 2.84
C ASP A 30 10.41 13.12 4.13
N GLU A 31 10.05 13.66 5.30
CA GLU A 31 10.58 13.18 6.59
C GLU A 31 10.06 11.78 6.94
N PHE A 32 8.77 11.51 6.72
CA PHE A 32 8.21 10.16 6.86
C PHE A 32 8.98 9.13 6.00
N SER A 33 9.22 9.45 4.72
CA SER A 33 9.96 8.57 3.81
C SER A 33 11.39 8.31 4.28
N LYS A 34 12.07 9.31 4.84
CA LYS A 34 13.39 9.13 5.45
C LYS A 34 13.36 8.18 6.64
N MET A 35 12.34 8.28 7.48
CA MET A 35 12.14 7.39 8.62
C MET A 35 11.86 5.96 8.17
N CYS A 36 10.98 5.75 7.19
CA CYS A 36 10.73 4.42 6.60
C CYS A 36 12.01 3.78 6.09
N PHE A 37 12.85 4.53 5.38
CA PHE A 37 14.13 4.03 4.88
C PHE A 37 15.12 3.72 6.01
N LYS A 38 15.20 4.59 7.03
CA LYS A 38 16.11 4.42 8.17
C LYS A 38 15.79 3.16 8.97
N TYR A 39 14.52 2.81 9.10
CA TYR A 39 14.03 1.69 9.91
C TYR A 39 13.55 0.49 9.08
N SER A 40 13.91 0.43 7.78
CA SER A 40 13.48 -0.64 6.87
C SER A 40 13.85 -2.06 7.29
N ASP A 41 14.93 -2.21 8.07
CA ASP A 41 15.39 -3.51 8.59
C ASP A 41 14.85 -3.83 9.99
N SER A 42 14.12 -2.89 10.62
CA SER A 42 13.55 -3.09 11.95
C SER A 42 12.10 -3.59 11.86
N SER A 43 11.68 -4.39 12.83
CA SER A 43 10.28 -4.80 12.97
C SER A 43 9.39 -3.68 13.54
N ILE A 44 9.96 -2.52 13.82
CA ILE A 44 9.27 -1.35 14.34
C ILE A 44 8.63 -0.63 13.16
N VAL A 45 7.33 -0.68 13.11
CA VAL A 45 6.56 -0.46 11.91
C VAL A 45 6.16 1.00 11.73
N PRO A 46 6.40 1.59 10.57
CA PRO A 46 5.85 2.90 10.19
C PRO A 46 4.33 3.01 10.22
N TYR A 47 3.59 1.89 10.36
CA TYR A 47 2.12 1.94 10.49
C TYR A 47 1.67 2.73 11.72
N SER A 48 2.31 2.56 12.88
CA SER A 48 2.01 3.35 14.06
C SER A 48 2.22 4.84 13.81
N LEU A 49 3.26 5.20 13.05
CA LEU A 49 3.51 6.57 12.67
C LEU A 49 2.42 7.13 11.73
N VAL A 50 2.00 6.37 10.71
CA VAL A 50 0.88 6.77 9.84
C VAL A 50 -0.40 6.97 10.67
N HIS A 51 -0.65 6.08 11.63
CA HIS A 51 -1.80 6.17 12.52
C HIS A 51 -1.76 7.44 13.39
N GLU A 52 -0.62 7.75 14.00
CA GLU A 52 -0.44 8.97 14.79
C GLU A 52 -0.64 10.23 13.94
N LEU A 53 -0.11 10.28 12.71
CA LEU A 53 -0.31 11.40 11.79
C LEU A 53 -1.77 11.68 11.50
N ILE A 54 -2.57 10.61 11.34
CA ILE A 54 -4.01 10.73 11.10
C ILE A 54 -4.75 11.21 12.35
N ILE A 55 -4.40 10.66 13.53
CA ILE A 55 -5.04 11.03 14.81
C ILE A 55 -4.74 12.48 15.18
N GLU A 56 -3.50 12.93 15.02
CA GLU A 56 -3.06 14.28 15.34
C GLU A 56 -3.41 15.30 14.23
N GLU A 57 -4.14 14.86 13.20
CA GLU A 57 -4.62 15.72 12.10
C GLU A 57 -3.48 16.54 11.45
N PHE A 58 -2.35 15.90 11.18
CA PHE A 58 -1.23 16.55 10.49
C PHE A 58 -1.67 17.09 9.13
N PRO A 59 -1.23 18.29 8.73
CA PRO A 59 -1.68 18.94 7.50
C PRO A 59 -1.02 18.33 6.24
N CYS A 60 -1.08 17.00 6.10
CA CYS A 60 -0.53 16.22 5.00
C CYS A 60 -1.50 15.14 4.47
N GLU A 61 -2.80 15.37 4.57
CA GLU A 61 -3.85 14.42 4.20
C GLU A 61 -3.72 13.94 2.75
N GLU A 62 -3.15 14.78 1.87
CA GLU A 62 -2.91 14.41 0.47
C GLU A 62 -1.85 13.32 0.29
N TYR A 63 -1.08 12.99 1.35
CA TYR A 63 -0.05 11.95 1.35
C TYR A 63 -0.39 10.74 2.22
N TYR A 64 -1.45 10.74 3.02
CA TYR A 64 -1.76 9.62 3.92
C TYR A 64 -1.82 8.27 3.23
N MET A 65 -2.48 8.19 2.07
CA MET A 65 -2.52 6.94 1.31
C MET A 65 -1.13 6.54 0.79
N GLN A 66 -0.35 7.51 0.29
CA GLN A 66 1.01 7.26 -0.18
C GLN A 66 1.90 6.76 0.97
N MET A 67 1.82 7.40 2.14
CA MET A 67 2.56 6.98 3.35
C MET A 67 2.18 5.57 3.78
N LEU A 68 0.88 5.23 3.78
CA LEU A 68 0.40 3.90 4.09
C LEU A 68 0.95 2.84 3.12
N MET A 69 0.97 3.14 1.82
CA MET A 69 1.50 2.23 0.81
C MET A 69 3.03 2.14 0.83
N ASP A 70 3.73 3.21 1.20
CA ASP A 70 5.18 3.15 1.42
C ASP A 70 5.51 2.27 2.63
N ALA A 71 4.78 2.42 3.73
CA ALA A 71 4.90 1.52 4.88
C ALA A 71 4.62 0.06 4.48
N TYR A 72 3.57 -0.20 3.70
CA TYR A 72 3.23 -1.53 3.18
C TYR A 72 4.36 -2.16 2.34
N SER A 73 5.11 -1.35 1.59
CA SER A 73 6.21 -1.86 0.74
C SER A 73 7.35 -2.49 1.54
N PHE A 74 7.53 -2.09 2.81
CA PHE A 74 8.56 -2.63 3.71
C PHE A 74 8.03 -3.76 4.59
N TYR A 75 6.73 -3.81 4.83
CA TYR A 75 6.10 -4.72 5.79
C TYR A 75 4.94 -5.47 5.14
N SER A 76 4.66 -6.67 5.62
CA SER A 76 3.51 -7.43 5.17
C SER A 76 2.20 -6.80 5.68
N ILE A 77 1.10 -7.05 4.94
CA ILE A 77 -0.24 -6.72 5.42
C ILE A 77 -0.46 -7.37 6.79
N GLY A 78 -0.84 -6.58 7.77
CA GLY A 78 -1.24 -7.00 9.09
C GLY A 78 -2.53 -6.30 9.49
N ASP A 79 -3.03 -6.61 10.68
CA ASP A 79 -4.25 -6.00 11.21
C ASP A 79 -4.12 -4.48 11.27
N ASP A 80 -2.94 -3.96 11.65
CA ASP A 80 -2.67 -2.52 11.73
C ASP A 80 -2.87 -1.81 10.39
N PHE A 81 -2.36 -2.39 9.29
CA PHE A 81 -2.56 -1.85 7.94
C PHE A 81 -4.06 -1.73 7.60
N LEU A 82 -4.81 -2.81 7.84
CA LEU A 82 -6.24 -2.85 7.51
C LEU A 82 -7.05 -1.90 8.39
N GLU A 83 -6.66 -1.70 9.65
CA GLU A 83 -7.29 -0.73 10.55
C GLU A 83 -7.07 0.70 10.06
N ILE A 84 -5.84 1.07 9.69
CA ILE A 84 -5.53 2.39 9.15
C ILE A 84 -6.25 2.62 7.83
N LEU A 85 -6.23 1.65 6.92
CA LEU A 85 -6.95 1.75 5.65
C LEU A 85 -8.45 1.98 5.87
N LYS A 86 -9.04 1.25 6.83
CA LYS A 86 -10.45 1.43 7.21
C LYS A 86 -10.73 2.81 7.76
N GLN A 87 -9.82 3.36 8.56
CA GLN A 87 -9.94 4.72 9.08
C GLN A 87 -9.91 5.74 7.93
N LEU A 88 -8.92 5.66 7.01
CA LEU A 88 -8.85 6.55 5.85
C LEU A 88 -10.12 6.53 4.99
N ILE A 89 -10.75 5.36 4.84
CA ILE A 89 -12.02 5.22 4.13
C ILE A 89 -13.16 5.90 4.90
N ASN A 90 -13.29 5.63 6.20
CA ASN A 90 -14.39 6.14 7.04
C ASN A 90 -14.32 7.66 7.19
N ASP A 91 -13.14 8.22 7.34
CA ASP A 91 -12.91 9.66 7.49
C ASP A 91 -13.00 10.40 6.14
N GLY A 92 -13.10 9.64 5.04
CA GLY A 92 -13.37 10.17 3.73
C GLY A 92 -12.13 10.65 2.98
N TYR A 93 -10.93 10.45 3.51
CA TYR A 93 -9.67 10.81 2.85
C TYR A 93 -9.51 10.10 1.49
N CYS A 94 -10.03 8.88 1.34
CA CYS A 94 -9.95 8.14 0.08
C CYS A 94 -10.66 8.80 -1.11
N LYS A 95 -11.64 9.69 -0.89
CA LYS A 95 -12.44 10.28 -1.99
C LYS A 95 -11.61 11.08 -3.00
N GLU A 96 -10.68 11.90 -2.51
CA GLU A 96 -9.82 12.68 -3.40
C GLU A 96 -8.79 11.80 -4.11
N TYR A 97 -8.28 10.76 -3.44
CA TYR A 97 -7.41 9.75 -4.07
C TYR A 97 -8.15 8.99 -5.16
N GLN A 98 -9.38 8.54 -4.92
CA GLN A 98 -10.23 7.86 -5.91
C GLN A 98 -10.47 8.73 -7.14
N LYS A 99 -10.78 10.01 -6.93
CA LYS A 99 -10.99 10.95 -8.03
C LYS A 99 -9.72 11.16 -8.87
N LYS A 100 -8.57 11.34 -8.22
CA LYS A 100 -7.27 11.45 -8.91
C LYS A 100 -6.95 10.16 -9.66
N ALA A 101 -7.14 9.00 -9.02
CA ALA A 101 -6.94 7.70 -9.65
C ALA A 101 -7.79 7.54 -10.91
N TYR A 102 -9.09 7.84 -10.82
CA TYR A 102 -10.01 7.73 -11.95
C TYR A 102 -9.54 8.54 -13.17
N GLU A 103 -9.09 9.78 -12.98
CA GLU A 103 -8.59 10.61 -14.07
C GLU A 103 -7.39 9.99 -14.81
N ILE A 104 -6.56 9.22 -14.09
CA ILE A 104 -5.40 8.55 -14.66
C ILE A 104 -5.81 7.26 -15.37
N ILE A 105 -6.65 6.44 -14.73
CA ILE A 105 -6.98 5.09 -15.22
C ILE A 105 -8.20 5.02 -16.13
N LYS A 106 -8.93 6.12 -16.37
CA LYS A 106 -10.22 6.13 -17.09
C LYS A 106 -10.19 5.49 -18.49
N GLU A 107 -9.06 5.52 -19.18
CA GLU A 107 -8.91 4.88 -20.49
C GLU A 107 -8.87 3.35 -20.42
N HIS A 108 -8.57 2.81 -19.23
CA HIS A 108 -8.57 1.37 -18.93
C HIS A 108 -9.92 0.87 -18.42
N VAL A 109 -10.86 1.78 -18.11
CA VAL A 109 -12.19 1.44 -17.57
C VAL A 109 -13.11 0.94 -18.69
N LYS A 110 -13.70 -0.25 -18.51
CA LYS A 110 -14.73 -0.83 -19.38
C LYS A 110 -15.86 -1.37 -18.52
N ASP A 111 -17.10 -1.04 -18.90
CA ASP A 111 -18.30 -1.52 -18.21
C ASP A 111 -18.22 -1.32 -16.67
N ASN A 112 -17.77 -0.14 -16.25
CA ASN A 112 -17.56 0.23 -14.86
C ASN A 112 -16.54 -0.63 -14.10
N HIS A 113 -15.60 -1.27 -14.81
CA HIS A 113 -14.55 -2.10 -14.23
C HIS A 113 -13.21 -1.78 -14.86
N ILE A 114 -12.16 -2.13 -14.12
CA ILE A 114 -10.77 -2.13 -14.60
C ILE A 114 -10.19 -3.53 -14.48
N VAL A 115 -9.29 -3.88 -15.39
CA VAL A 115 -8.51 -5.12 -15.30
C VAL A 115 -7.11 -4.77 -14.81
N VAL A 116 -6.72 -5.41 -13.72
CA VAL A 116 -5.42 -5.22 -13.07
C VAL A 116 -4.73 -6.56 -12.86
N TYR A 117 -3.45 -6.52 -12.56
CA TYR A 117 -2.62 -7.70 -12.40
C TYR A 117 -1.95 -7.72 -11.04
N ARG A 118 -1.75 -8.92 -10.48
CA ARG A 118 -0.98 -9.13 -9.27
C ARG A 118 -0.07 -10.34 -9.41
N GLY A 119 1.22 -10.14 -9.17
CA GLY A 119 2.20 -11.20 -9.10
C GLY A 119 2.41 -11.66 -7.67
N GLU A 120 2.29 -12.95 -7.43
CA GLU A 120 2.52 -13.56 -6.12
C GLU A 120 3.45 -14.77 -6.21
N PHE A 121 4.17 -15.03 -5.12
CA PHE A 121 5.01 -16.22 -4.98
C PHE A 121 4.88 -16.76 -3.55
N GLU A 122 5.04 -18.07 -3.41
CA GLU A 122 5.19 -18.74 -2.12
C GLU A 122 6.56 -19.38 -2.03
N VAL A 123 7.14 -19.34 -0.85
CA VAL A 123 8.38 -20.04 -0.51
C VAL A 123 8.01 -21.21 0.38
N ALA A 124 8.71 -22.35 0.20
CA ALA A 124 8.54 -23.49 1.07
C ALA A 124 8.64 -23.09 2.54
N ASP A 125 7.76 -23.62 3.38
CA ASP A 125 7.69 -23.38 4.84
C ASP A 125 7.26 -21.99 5.29
N LYS A 126 6.82 -21.10 4.37
CA LYS A 126 6.11 -19.85 4.71
C LYS A 126 4.63 -20.03 4.36
N GLY A 127 3.76 -19.66 5.30
CA GLY A 127 2.30 -19.87 5.18
C GLY A 127 1.70 -19.30 3.88
N ASN A 128 0.51 -19.77 3.56
CA ASN A 128 -0.22 -19.36 2.35
C ASN A 128 -0.51 -17.85 2.35
N LEU A 129 -0.28 -17.22 1.21
CA LEU A 129 -0.72 -15.84 0.97
C LEU A 129 -2.25 -15.82 0.88
N ASP A 130 -2.86 -14.97 1.69
CA ASP A 130 -4.30 -14.73 1.63
C ASP A 130 -4.57 -13.58 0.65
N TYR A 131 -4.89 -13.91 -0.61
CA TYR A 131 -5.20 -12.91 -1.64
C TYR A 131 -6.43 -12.05 -1.29
N THR A 132 -7.27 -12.47 -0.34
CA THR A 132 -8.45 -11.70 0.08
C THR A 132 -8.07 -10.41 0.82
N GLN A 133 -6.84 -10.34 1.34
CA GLN A 133 -6.27 -9.15 1.98
C GLN A 133 -5.49 -8.27 1.01
N SER A 134 -5.28 -8.71 -0.23
CA SER A 134 -4.46 -7.97 -1.20
C SER A 134 -5.11 -6.63 -1.57
N VAL A 135 -4.30 -5.57 -1.55
CA VAL A 135 -4.71 -4.19 -1.86
C VAL A 135 -3.98 -3.61 -3.07
N SER A 136 -2.79 -4.09 -3.37
CA SER A 136 -1.87 -3.56 -4.37
C SER A 136 -1.89 -4.39 -5.65
N TYR A 137 -2.18 -3.76 -6.75
CA TYR A 137 -2.24 -4.33 -8.10
C TYR A 137 -1.51 -3.40 -9.07
N THR A 138 -1.24 -3.84 -10.28
CA THR A 138 -0.63 -3.00 -11.33
C THR A 138 -1.44 -3.07 -12.62
N LEU A 139 -1.35 -2.04 -13.46
CA LEU A 139 -1.87 -2.04 -14.82
C LEU A 139 -0.97 -2.80 -15.79
N ASP A 140 0.30 -3.02 -15.42
CA ASP A 140 1.29 -3.68 -16.26
C ASP A 140 1.44 -5.16 -15.90
N TYR A 141 1.09 -6.05 -16.85
CA TYR A 141 1.25 -7.49 -16.71
C TYR A 141 2.73 -7.90 -16.49
N GLU A 142 3.69 -7.27 -17.20
CA GLU A 142 5.10 -7.62 -17.05
C GLU A 142 5.64 -7.20 -15.67
N GLN A 143 5.14 -6.12 -15.09
CA GLN A 143 5.43 -5.74 -13.71
C GLN A 143 4.90 -6.78 -12.72
N ALA A 144 3.67 -7.24 -12.87
CA ALA A 144 3.13 -8.31 -12.03
C ALA A 144 3.94 -9.59 -12.16
N LYS A 145 4.34 -9.96 -13.38
CA LYS A 145 5.18 -11.12 -13.65
C LYS A 145 6.57 -10.98 -13.01
N PHE A 146 7.15 -9.79 -13.03
CA PHE A 146 8.39 -9.50 -12.33
C PHE A 146 8.24 -9.78 -10.82
N PHE A 147 7.18 -9.28 -10.19
CA PHE A 147 6.92 -9.55 -8.76
C PHE A 147 6.75 -11.04 -8.46
N ALA A 148 6.03 -11.78 -9.29
CA ALA A 148 5.85 -13.22 -9.13
C ALA A 148 7.16 -14.02 -9.26
N THR A 149 8.18 -13.46 -9.92
CA THR A 149 9.41 -14.20 -10.26
C THR A 149 10.69 -13.61 -9.68
N ARG A 150 10.66 -12.45 -9.01
CA ARG A 150 11.86 -11.74 -8.53
C ARG A 150 12.73 -12.54 -7.56
N PHE A 151 12.14 -13.52 -6.86
CA PHE A 151 12.84 -14.37 -5.90
C PHE A 151 13.07 -15.80 -6.40
N LYS A 152 13.30 -16.01 -7.71
CA LYS A 152 13.56 -17.31 -8.32
C LYS A 152 14.74 -18.10 -7.70
N MET A 153 15.62 -17.43 -6.96
CA MET A 153 16.71 -18.08 -6.23
C MET A 153 16.26 -18.79 -4.95
N LEU A 154 15.03 -18.54 -4.49
CA LEU A 154 14.42 -19.22 -3.34
C LEU A 154 13.68 -20.49 -3.79
N PRO A 155 13.50 -21.48 -2.91
CA PRO A 155 12.69 -22.68 -3.19
C PRO A 155 11.22 -22.31 -3.27
N LEU A 156 10.78 -21.74 -4.39
CA LEU A 156 9.40 -21.35 -4.62
C LEU A 156 8.51 -22.60 -4.77
N THR A 157 7.39 -22.61 -4.07
CA THR A 157 6.33 -23.62 -4.20
C THR A 157 5.19 -23.12 -5.08
N LYS A 158 5.06 -21.78 -5.22
CA LYS A 158 4.11 -21.12 -6.11
C LYS A 158 4.74 -19.88 -6.71
N SER A 159 4.45 -19.64 -7.98
CA SER A 159 4.72 -18.38 -8.67
C SER A 159 3.58 -18.16 -9.66
N VAL A 160 2.80 -17.11 -9.48
CA VAL A 160 1.54 -16.94 -10.20
C VAL A 160 1.28 -15.46 -10.51
N VAL A 161 0.66 -15.20 -11.66
CA VAL A 161 0.05 -13.91 -11.97
C VAL A 161 -1.46 -14.06 -11.98
N TYR A 162 -2.13 -13.30 -11.13
CA TYR A 162 -3.57 -13.13 -11.13
C TYR A 162 -3.95 -11.99 -12.07
N THR A 163 -4.95 -12.23 -12.92
CA THR A 163 -5.68 -11.18 -13.65
C THR A 163 -6.99 -10.95 -12.91
N VAL A 164 -7.20 -9.73 -12.45
CA VAL A 164 -8.32 -9.41 -11.56
C VAL A 164 -9.17 -8.32 -12.21
N LYS A 165 -10.48 -8.52 -12.20
CA LYS A 165 -11.48 -7.53 -12.59
C LYS A 165 -11.98 -6.83 -11.34
N VAL A 166 -11.83 -5.51 -11.28
CA VAL A 166 -12.17 -4.69 -10.11
C VAL A 166 -13.22 -3.66 -10.51
N PRO A 167 -14.35 -3.53 -9.77
CA PRO A 167 -15.27 -2.41 -9.93
C PRO A 167 -14.56 -1.08 -9.68
N ILE A 168 -14.88 -0.07 -10.45
CA ILE A 168 -14.17 1.22 -10.34
C ILE A 168 -14.41 1.91 -8.98
N GLU A 169 -15.55 1.64 -8.35
CA GLU A 169 -15.88 2.10 -7.00
C GLU A 169 -14.97 1.51 -5.90
N ASP A 170 -14.37 0.35 -6.17
CA ASP A 170 -13.44 -0.32 -5.26
C ASP A 170 -11.98 0.10 -5.49
N VAL A 171 -11.69 0.95 -6.47
CA VAL A 171 -10.37 1.56 -6.62
C VAL A 171 -10.24 2.70 -5.62
N LEU A 172 -9.26 2.64 -4.73
CA LEU A 172 -9.02 3.60 -3.66
C LEU A 172 -8.00 4.67 -4.05
N ALA A 173 -6.94 4.30 -4.76
CA ALA A 173 -5.89 5.21 -5.18
C ALA A 173 -5.13 4.67 -6.39
N TYR A 174 -4.36 5.56 -7.02
CA TYR A 174 -3.31 5.22 -7.98
C TYR A 174 -1.99 5.82 -7.49
N ILE A 175 -0.93 5.02 -7.55
CA ILE A 175 0.41 5.40 -7.13
C ILE A 175 1.36 5.19 -8.31
N ASP A 176 1.96 6.28 -8.78
CA ASP A 176 2.73 6.34 -10.04
C ASP A 176 3.98 5.45 -10.05
N ARG A 177 4.52 5.13 -8.88
CA ARG A 177 5.81 4.43 -8.73
C ARG A 177 5.92 3.12 -9.52
N GLU A 178 4.84 2.33 -9.62
CA GLU A 178 4.83 1.01 -10.26
C GLU A 178 3.53 0.78 -11.04
N ASP A 179 2.92 1.84 -11.56
CA ASP A 179 1.56 1.80 -12.10
C ASP A 179 0.59 1.11 -11.12
N GLU A 180 0.77 1.42 -9.82
CA GLU A 180 0.11 0.71 -8.74
C GLU A 180 -1.32 1.20 -8.55
N VAL A 181 -2.26 0.29 -8.64
CA VAL A 181 -3.68 0.51 -8.34
C VAL A 181 -3.99 -0.06 -6.97
N VAL A 182 -4.35 0.81 -6.04
CA VAL A 182 -4.77 0.40 -4.69
C VAL A 182 -6.27 0.13 -4.70
N CYS A 183 -6.65 -1.08 -4.31
CA CYS A 183 -8.04 -1.54 -4.35
C CYS A 183 -8.55 -1.90 -2.96
N LEU A 184 -9.86 -1.74 -2.74
CA LEU A 184 -10.53 -2.23 -1.54
C LEU A 184 -10.41 -3.75 -1.46
N PRO A 185 -9.78 -4.32 -0.41
CA PRO A 185 -9.58 -5.77 -0.34
C PRO A 185 -10.89 -6.53 -0.07
N ILE A 186 -10.96 -7.77 -0.51
CA ILE A 186 -12.15 -8.62 -0.35
C ILE A 186 -12.54 -8.78 1.12
N CYS A 187 -11.57 -8.93 2.02
CA CYS A 187 -11.82 -9.04 3.47
C CYS A 187 -12.47 -7.79 4.08
N MET A 188 -12.43 -6.65 3.39
CA MET A 188 -13.10 -5.40 3.77
C MET A 188 -14.35 -5.10 2.93
N GLY A 189 -14.81 -6.04 2.12
CA GLY A 189 -16.02 -5.90 1.31
C GLY A 189 -15.80 -5.53 -0.16
N GLY A 190 -14.56 -5.52 -0.63
CA GLY A 190 -14.27 -5.32 -2.06
C GLY A 190 -14.84 -6.44 -2.94
N ASN A 191 -15.30 -6.07 -4.13
CA ASN A 191 -16.00 -6.96 -5.08
C ASN A 191 -15.11 -7.35 -6.26
N MET A 192 -13.85 -7.70 -5.99
CA MET A 192 -12.93 -8.13 -7.02
C MET A 192 -13.19 -9.54 -7.49
N GLU A 193 -13.00 -9.79 -8.79
CA GLU A 193 -13.12 -11.11 -9.41
C GLU A 193 -11.77 -11.52 -10.04
N VAL A 194 -11.20 -12.65 -9.60
CA VAL A 194 -10.07 -13.28 -10.28
C VAL A 194 -10.58 -13.95 -11.55
N ILE A 195 -10.29 -13.38 -12.72
CA ILE A 195 -10.74 -13.88 -14.02
C ILE A 195 -9.73 -14.81 -14.70
N LYS A 196 -8.47 -14.78 -14.26
CA LYS A 196 -7.40 -15.67 -14.72
C LYS A 196 -6.34 -15.85 -13.64
N GLU A 197 -5.86 -17.07 -13.50
CA GLU A 197 -4.66 -17.41 -12.75
C GLU A 197 -3.66 -18.07 -13.70
N GLU A 198 -2.44 -17.55 -13.78
CA GLU A 198 -1.38 -18.05 -14.63
C GLU A 198 -0.18 -18.48 -13.80
N SER A 199 0.06 -19.81 -13.74
CA SER A 199 1.26 -20.36 -13.09
C SER A 199 2.50 -20.10 -13.95
N LEU A 200 3.59 -19.69 -13.30
CA LEU A 200 4.90 -19.41 -13.91
C LEU A 200 5.97 -20.45 -13.49
N LEU A 201 5.59 -21.49 -12.71
CA LEU A 201 6.43 -22.65 -12.36
C LEU A 201 6.14 -23.82 -13.27
#